data_8a8afffc7986dfbb407b084a4ae9a735
#
_entry.id   8a8afffc7986dfbb407b084a4ae9a735
#
_cell.length_a   1.000
_cell.length_b   1.000
_cell.length_c   1.000
_cell.angle_alpha   90.00
_cell.angle_beta   90.00
_cell.angle_gamma   90.00
#
_symmetry.space_group_name_H-M   'P 1'
#
loop_
_entity.id
_entity.type
_entity.pdbx_description
1 polymer ?
#
loop_
_entity_poly.entity_id
_entity_poly.type
_entity_poly.pdbx_seq_one_letter_code
_entity_poly.pdbx_strand_id
1 'polypeptide(L)'
;MSFDNAYEAITEENDSRWAFGTGFEDPLSGVDTTVPSGVDGARLAAYCLMLGDDALIFSHRLQEWCTNAPELEDEVAIANIALDLLGQARLLLARAGKADGSERSEDSYAFFRSEQEYRNVRLAELEGGHFGHLIARLLVFSIWRLALLQRLQSSVDPVLAAIADKGVKEVAYHRDYAAQWAVRLGDGTELSHARMQEGLDAVWPYVDELFAAHEVEFVESPSLRPEFDAILDQVLAVATLKRPETGAIAGVSGRMGRDGVHTERMGYLLATLQSVAREHPDATW
;
A
#
# COMPACT_ATOMS: atom_id res chain seq x y z
N MET A 1 2.79 30.24 31.03
CA MET A 1 3.15 29.81 29.67
C MET A 1 1.94 30.12 28.81
N SER A 2 2.08 31.00 27.86
CA SER A 2 1.01 31.42 26.97
C SER A 2 0.75 30.29 25.94
N PHE A 3 -0.52 30.00 25.67
CA PHE A 3 -0.93 28.99 24.67
C PHE A 3 -0.65 29.46 23.22
N ASP A 4 -0.21 30.70 23.02
CA ASP A 4 0.08 31.26 21.69
C ASP A 4 1.31 30.63 21.02
N ASN A 5 2.29 30.15 21.80
CA ASN A 5 3.49 29.52 21.25
C ASN A 5 3.28 28.06 20.75
N ALA A 6 2.15 27.43 21.09
CA ALA A 6 1.88 26.06 20.62
C ALA A 6 1.40 26.04 19.15
N TYR A 7 0.76 27.10 18.70
CA TYR A 7 0.27 27.24 17.32
C TYR A 7 1.40 27.64 16.33
N GLU A 8 2.34 28.48 16.78
CA GLU A 8 3.50 28.87 15.95
C GLU A 8 4.44 27.68 15.70
N ALA A 9 4.55 26.75 16.67
CA ALA A 9 5.38 25.54 16.52
C ALA A 9 4.82 24.52 15.52
N ILE A 10 3.51 24.60 15.17
CA ILE A 10 2.85 23.69 14.24
C ILE A 10 2.97 24.20 12.79
N THR A 11 3.26 25.48 12.60
CA THR A 11 3.28 26.13 11.28
C THR A 11 4.67 26.35 10.68
N GLU A 12 5.75 25.98 11.39
CA GLU A 12 7.10 25.98 10.81
C GLU A 12 7.25 24.80 9.83
N GLU A 13 7.40 25.12 8.56
CA GLU A 13 7.57 24.18 7.46
C GLU A 13 8.68 23.16 7.78
N ASN A 14 8.36 21.87 7.66
CA ASN A 14 9.26 20.73 7.83
C ASN A 14 9.72 20.39 9.26
N ASP A 15 8.96 20.70 10.28
CA ASP A 15 9.32 20.29 11.62
C ASP A 15 8.75 18.91 11.98
N SER A 16 9.64 17.90 12.06
CA SER A 16 9.32 16.57 12.59
C SER A 16 8.87 16.56 14.07
N ARG A 17 8.84 17.72 14.73
CA ARG A 17 8.44 17.91 16.14
C ARG A 17 6.95 17.71 16.42
N TRP A 18 6.08 17.62 15.40
CA TRP A 18 4.67 17.27 15.62
C TRP A 18 4.48 15.83 16.11
N ALA A 19 5.48 14.97 15.90
CA ALA A 19 5.47 13.59 16.39
C ALA A 19 5.86 13.51 17.87
N PHE A 20 5.03 14.06 18.76
CA PHE A 20 5.27 14.14 20.19
C PHE A 20 5.68 12.78 20.79
N GLY A 21 6.94 12.69 21.26
CA GLY A 21 7.40 11.60 22.12
C GLY A 21 7.60 10.25 21.44
N THR A 22 7.47 10.16 20.11
CA THR A 22 7.53 8.87 19.39
C THR A 22 8.94 8.46 18.96
N GLY A 23 9.98 9.31 19.16
CA GLY A 23 11.32 9.03 18.63
C GLY A 23 11.32 8.85 17.11
N PHE A 24 10.50 9.63 16.40
CA PHE A 24 10.41 9.56 14.95
C PHE A 24 11.77 9.85 14.33
N GLU A 25 12.35 8.84 13.71
CA GLU A 25 13.55 9.00 12.89
C GLU A 25 13.11 9.09 11.42
N ASP A 26 13.48 10.19 10.77
CA ASP A 26 13.28 10.32 9.32
C ASP A 26 14.06 9.20 8.61
N PRO A 27 13.40 8.27 7.90
CA PRO A 27 14.06 7.15 7.23
C PRO A 27 15.03 7.62 6.14
N LEU A 28 14.92 8.86 5.69
CA LEU A 28 15.82 9.46 4.70
C LEU A 28 16.93 10.31 5.33
N SER A 29 17.01 10.38 6.67
CA SER A 29 18.09 11.12 7.33
C SER A 29 19.47 10.59 6.94
N GLY A 30 20.29 11.45 6.35
CA GLY A 30 21.63 11.08 5.87
C GLY A 30 21.67 10.28 4.56
N VAL A 31 20.53 10.04 3.92
CA VAL A 31 20.45 9.37 2.61
C VAL A 31 20.74 10.38 1.49
N ASP A 32 21.59 10.02 0.52
CA ASP A 32 21.76 10.82 -0.69
C ASP A 32 20.48 10.75 -1.55
N THR A 33 19.82 11.88 -1.72
CA THR A 33 18.56 11.98 -2.48
C THR A 33 18.78 12.26 -3.97
N THR A 34 20.02 12.42 -4.44
CA THR A 34 20.29 12.58 -5.88
C THR A 34 19.94 11.29 -6.63
N VAL A 35 19.47 11.44 -7.87
CA VAL A 35 19.25 10.26 -8.72
C VAL A 35 20.61 9.75 -9.17
N PRO A 36 20.95 8.47 -8.92
CA PRO A 36 22.28 7.94 -9.29
C PRO A 36 22.55 8.06 -10.79
N SER A 37 23.79 8.40 -11.13
CA SER A 37 24.21 8.46 -12.53
C SER A 37 24.13 7.07 -13.17
N GLY A 38 23.29 6.86 -14.13
CA GLY A 38 23.03 5.55 -14.76
C GLY A 38 21.68 4.94 -14.42
N VAL A 39 20.91 5.58 -13.54
CA VAL A 39 19.49 5.28 -13.33
C VAL A 39 18.67 6.19 -14.23
N ASP A 40 17.78 5.62 -15.03
CA ASP A 40 16.80 6.38 -15.80
C ASP A 40 15.77 6.97 -14.82
N GLY A 41 15.79 8.31 -14.68
CA GLY A 41 14.93 9.03 -13.75
C GLY A 41 13.45 8.87 -14.07
N ALA A 42 13.07 8.84 -15.35
CA ALA A 42 11.67 8.65 -15.76
C ALA A 42 11.18 7.23 -15.41
N ARG A 43 12.01 6.22 -15.63
CA ARG A 43 11.74 4.82 -15.22
C ARG A 43 11.61 4.71 -13.69
N LEU A 44 12.53 5.32 -12.95
CA LEU A 44 12.48 5.33 -11.49
C LEU A 44 11.22 6.00 -10.97
N ALA A 45 10.85 7.16 -11.53
CA ALA A 45 9.62 7.86 -11.18
C ALA A 45 8.38 7.02 -11.44
N ALA A 46 8.28 6.40 -12.61
CA ALA A 46 7.15 5.53 -12.96
C ALA A 46 7.04 4.34 -11.99
N TYR A 47 8.16 3.73 -11.61
CA TYR A 47 8.17 2.64 -10.64
C TYR A 47 7.78 3.10 -9.24
N CYS A 48 8.28 4.24 -8.79
CA CYS A 48 7.89 4.84 -7.52
C CYS A 48 6.38 5.18 -7.49
N LEU A 49 5.81 5.67 -8.61
CA LEU A 49 4.37 5.90 -8.74
C LEU A 49 3.58 4.59 -8.60
N MET A 50 4.00 3.51 -9.26
CA MET A 50 3.34 2.20 -9.13
C MET A 50 3.28 1.75 -7.67
N LEU A 51 4.40 1.76 -6.97
CA LEU A 51 4.48 1.31 -5.58
C LEU A 51 3.83 2.28 -4.59
N GLY A 52 3.88 3.59 -4.88
CA GLY A 52 3.25 4.63 -4.09
C GLY A 52 1.73 4.56 -4.18
N ASP A 53 1.20 4.35 -5.40
CA ASP A 53 -0.23 4.21 -5.63
C ASP A 53 -0.81 2.96 -4.96
N ASP A 54 -0.10 1.82 -5.01
CA ASP A 54 -0.49 0.62 -4.27
C ASP A 54 -0.70 0.91 -2.78
N ALA A 55 0.27 1.60 -2.18
CA ALA A 55 0.24 1.92 -0.77
C ALA A 55 -0.83 2.96 -0.43
N LEU A 56 -0.97 4.02 -1.24
CA LEU A 56 -1.96 5.08 -1.04
C LEU A 56 -3.38 4.55 -1.12
N ILE A 57 -3.71 3.82 -2.19
CA ILE A 57 -5.05 3.31 -2.42
C ILE A 57 -5.43 2.26 -1.37
N PHE A 58 -4.51 1.36 -1.03
CA PHE A 58 -4.80 0.35 -0.01
C PHE A 58 -4.89 0.97 1.40
N SER A 59 -4.03 1.95 1.74
CA SER A 59 -4.16 2.72 2.98
C SER A 59 -5.55 3.33 3.12
N HIS A 60 -6.05 3.98 2.07
CA HIS A 60 -7.38 4.61 2.09
C HIS A 60 -8.49 3.58 2.30
N ARG A 61 -8.42 2.41 1.66
CA ARG A 61 -9.36 1.30 1.87
C ARG A 61 -9.33 0.72 3.28
N LEU A 62 -8.16 0.68 3.92
CA LEU A 62 -8.04 0.22 5.30
C LEU A 62 -8.69 1.21 6.29
N GLN A 63 -8.62 2.51 6.03
CA GLN A 63 -9.25 3.52 6.89
C GLN A 63 -10.77 3.40 6.95
N GLU A 64 -11.42 2.85 5.93
CA GLU A 64 -12.86 2.55 5.94
C GLU A 64 -13.25 1.54 7.04
N TRP A 65 -12.27 0.79 7.58
CA TRP A 65 -12.46 -0.19 8.64
C TRP A 65 -12.31 0.40 10.05
N CYS A 66 -11.82 1.61 10.18
CA CYS A 66 -11.90 2.35 11.44
C CYS A 66 -13.39 2.55 11.76
N THR A 67 -13.86 2.04 12.89
CA THR A 67 -15.27 1.97 13.32
C THR A 67 -16.08 0.76 12.79
N ASN A 68 -15.47 -0.14 12.01
CA ASN A 68 -16.13 -1.32 11.46
C ASN A 68 -15.43 -2.65 11.83
N ALA A 69 -14.26 -2.59 12.46
CA ALA A 69 -13.55 -3.78 12.91
C ALA A 69 -14.25 -4.46 14.10
N PRO A 70 -14.01 -5.76 14.35
CA PRO A 70 -14.70 -6.50 15.42
C PRO A 70 -14.46 -5.96 16.83
N GLU A 71 -13.24 -5.51 17.10
CA GLU A 71 -12.78 -5.05 18.42
C GLU A 71 -11.99 -3.74 18.27
N LEU A 72 -11.92 -2.94 19.33
CA LEU A 72 -11.19 -1.68 19.34
C LEU A 72 -9.69 -1.86 19.02
N GLU A 73 -9.12 -2.94 19.52
CA GLU A 73 -7.71 -3.29 19.26
C GLU A 73 -7.46 -3.55 17.77
N ASP A 74 -8.43 -4.13 17.07
CA ASP A 74 -8.36 -4.34 15.63
C ASP A 74 -8.49 -3.04 14.85
N GLU A 75 -9.36 -2.13 15.28
CA GLU A 75 -9.45 -0.79 14.70
C GLU A 75 -8.12 -0.05 14.78
N VAL A 76 -7.48 -0.07 15.96
CA VAL A 76 -6.18 0.56 16.19
C VAL A 76 -5.08 -0.12 15.35
N ALA A 77 -5.09 -1.46 15.27
CA ALA A 77 -4.11 -2.19 14.45
C ALA A 77 -4.26 -1.85 12.97
N ILE A 78 -5.50 -1.87 12.44
CA ILE A 78 -5.78 -1.56 11.04
C ILE A 78 -5.46 -0.08 10.72
N ALA A 79 -5.77 0.84 11.64
CA ALA A 79 -5.41 2.25 11.48
C ALA A 79 -3.89 2.45 11.41
N ASN A 80 -3.11 1.77 12.25
CA ASN A 80 -1.64 1.81 12.20
C ASN A 80 -1.10 1.22 10.90
N ILE A 81 -1.63 0.09 10.44
CA ILE A 81 -1.29 -0.51 9.14
C ILE A 81 -1.58 0.49 7.99
N ALA A 82 -2.71 1.18 8.05
CA ALA A 82 -3.06 2.20 7.06
C ALA A 82 -2.09 3.39 7.09
N LEU A 83 -1.68 3.84 8.28
CA LEU A 83 -0.71 4.94 8.45
C LEU A 83 0.69 4.55 7.97
N ASP A 84 1.14 3.33 8.22
CA ASP A 84 2.42 2.83 7.70
C ASP A 84 2.43 2.84 6.16
N LEU A 85 1.36 2.36 5.53
CA LEU A 85 1.22 2.38 4.08
C LEU A 85 1.14 3.82 3.53
N LEU A 86 0.44 4.73 4.23
CA LEU A 86 0.40 6.15 3.87
C LEU A 86 1.80 6.77 3.93
N GLY A 87 2.57 6.46 4.95
CA GLY A 87 3.97 6.88 5.09
C GLY A 87 4.84 6.38 3.92
N GLN A 88 4.71 5.11 3.54
CA GLN A 88 5.37 4.56 2.36
C GLN A 88 4.94 5.29 1.07
N ALA A 89 3.64 5.54 0.90
CA ALA A 89 3.09 6.25 -0.26
C ALA A 89 3.70 7.64 -0.39
N ARG A 90 3.71 8.43 0.68
CA ARG A 90 4.29 9.78 0.70
C ARG A 90 5.73 9.80 0.22
N LEU A 91 6.57 8.95 0.80
CA LEU A 91 7.99 8.87 0.44
C LEU A 91 8.21 8.44 -1.03
N LEU A 92 7.43 7.48 -1.52
CA LEU A 92 7.51 7.00 -2.89
C LEU A 92 7.02 8.05 -3.90
N LEU A 93 5.91 8.73 -3.63
CA LEU A 93 5.39 9.79 -4.49
C LEU A 93 6.33 11.00 -4.53
N ALA A 94 6.89 11.41 -3.38
CA ALA A 94 7.91 12.45 -3.32
C ALA A 94 9.17 12.03 -4.12
N ARG A 95 9.61 10.76 -4.02
CA ARG A 95 10.73 10.26 -4.82
C ARG A 95 10.44 10.30 -6.31
N ALA A 96 9.20 10.02 -6.74
CA ALA A 96 8.81 10.11 -8.15
C ALA A 96 9.01 11.52 -8.71
N GLY A 97 8.53 12.56 -8.01
CA GLY A 97 8.69 13.94 -8.45
C GLY A 97 10.15 14.43 -8.49
N LYS A 98 10.99 13.89 -7.61
CA LYS A 98 12.44 14.13 -7.66
C LYS A 98 13.10 13.41 -8.83
N ALA A 99 12.69 12.17 -9.10
CA ALA A 99 13.34 11.32 -10.08
C ALA A 99 13.11 11.78 -11.52
N ASP A 100 11.91 12.28 -11.85
CA ASP A 100 11.58 12.79 -13.19
C ASP A 100 11.91 14.29 -13.37
N GLY A 101 12.39 14.95 -12.31
CA GLY A 101 12.72 16.38 -12.31
C GLY A 101 11.51 17.32 -12.38
N SER A 102 10.29 16.83 -12.20
CA SER A 102 9.08 17.66 -12.19
C SER A 102 8.92 18.45 -10.89
N GLU A 103 9.59 18.03 -9.82
CA GLU A 103 9.46 18.57 -8.46
C GLU A 103 8.00 18.58 -7.95
N ARG A 104 7.15 17.70 -8.49
CA ARG A 104 5.77 17.53 -8.01
C ARG A 104 5.78 16.95 -6.60
N SER A 105 4.98 17.54 -5.71
CA SER A 105 4.80 17.03 -4.34
C SER A 105 4.00 15.73 -4.32
N GLU A 106 4.08 15.00 -3.20
CA GLU A 106 3.22 13.85 -2.94
C GLU A 106 1.74 14.20 -3.03
N ASP A 107 1.32 15.37 -2.57
CA ASP A 107 -0.06 15.85 -2.64
C ASP A 107 -0.52 16.09 -4.07
N SER A 108 0.35 16.63 -4.92
CA SER A 108 0.08 16.77 -6.35
C SER A 108 -0.26 15.42 -7.00
N TYR A 109 0.49 14.37 -6.63
CA TYR A 109 0.22 13.03 -7.14
C TYR A 109 -1.01 12.38 -6.50
N ALA A 110 -1.27 12.61 -5.21
CA ALA A 110 -2.39 12.01 -4.51
C ALA A 110 -3.73 12.64 -4.90
N PHE A 111 -3.81 13.98 -5.03
CA PHE A 111 -5.10 14.66 -5.06
C PHE A 111 -5.49 15.21 -6.44
N PHE A 112 -4.55 15.36 -7.37
CA PHE A 112 -4.84 16.09 -8.62
C PHE A 112 -4.71 15.25 -9.90
N ARG A 113 -4.36 13.96 -9.79
CA ARG A 113 -4.37 13.03 -10.94
C ARG A 113 -5.78 12.51 -11.24
N SER A 114 -6.05 12.27 -12.52
CA SER A 114 -7.23 11.52 -12.95
C SER A 114 -7.06 10.02 -12.69
N GLU A 115 -8.16 9.28 -12.71
CA GLU A 115 -8.17 7.84 -12.46
C GLU A 115 -7.16 7.08 -13.35
N GLN A 116 -7.12 7.38 -14.65
CA GLN A 116 -6.24 6.70 -15.60
C GLN A 116 -4.74 7.00 -15.40
N GLU A 117 -4.39 7.96 -14.56
CA GLU A 117 -3.00 8.29 -14.23
C GLU A 117 -2.47 7.49 -13.04
N TYR A 118 -3.34 6.81 -12.29
CA TYR A 118 -2.93 5.91 -11.22
C TYR A 118 -2.39 4.60 -11.77
N ARG A 119 -1.49 3.95 -11.02
CA ARG A 119 -0.73 2.77 -11.43
C ARG A 119 -0.78 1.64 -10.38
N ASN A 120 -1.73 1.68 -9.47
CA ASN A 120 -1.92 0.64 -8.47
C ASN A 120 -2.48 -0.65 -9.07
N VAL A 121 -2.22 -1.76 -8.40
CA VAL A 121 -2.89 -3.03 -8.68
C VAL A 121 -4.37 -2.97 -8.28
N ARG A 122 -5.24 -3.62 -9.04
CA ARG A 122 -6.69 -3.62 -8.78
C ARG A 122 -7.08 -4.27 -7.45
N LEU A 123 -6.26 -5.17 -6.93
CA LEU A 123 -6.44 -5.73 -5.58
C LEU A 123 -6.52 -4.65 -4.50
N ALA A 124 -5.75 -3.56 -4.62
CA ALA A 124 -5.76 -2.46 -3.66
C ALA A 124 -7.08 -1.65 -3.66
N GLU A 125 -7.85 -1.71 -4.73
CA GLU A 125 -9.10 -0.95 -4.92
C GLU A 125 -10.31 -1.62 -4.28
N LEU A 126 -10.25 -2.92 -4.02
CA LEU A 126 -11.39 -3.71 -3.57
C LEU A 126 -11.97 -3.14 -2.27
N GLU A 127 -13.28 -3.01 -2.23
CA GLU A 127 -14.01 -2.45 -1.10
C GLU A 127 -14.95 -3.46 -0.44
N GLY A 128 -15.51 -3.07 0.69
CA GLY A 128 -16.64 -3.75 1.33
C GLY A 128 -16.36 -5.18 1.79
N GLY A 129 -17.42 -5.95 1.84
CA GLY A 129 -17.43 -7.29 2.39
C GLY A 129 -17.45 -7.28 3.92
N HIS A 130 -17.20 -8.43 4.50
CA HIS A 130 -17.05 -8.60 5.94
C HIS A 130 -15.55 -8.69 6.32
N PHE A 131 -15.27 -8.80 7.62
CA PHE A 131 -13.89 -8.81 8.13
C PHE A 131 -12.99 -9.87 7.47
N GLY A 132 -13.53 -11.04 7.10
CA GLY A 132 -12.78 -12.05 6.34
C GLY A 132 -12.29 -11.55 4.96
N HIS A 133 -13.05 -10.68 4.28
CA HIS A 133 -12.60 -10.06 3.03
C HIS A 133 -11.42 -9.10 3.27
N LEU A 134 -11.48 -8.29 4.34
CA LEU A 134 -10.37 -7.42 4.72
C LEU A 134 -9.11 -8.24 4.99
N ILE A 135 -9.23 -9.29 5.82
CA ILE A 135 -8.09 -10.14 6.20
C ILE A 135 -7.51 -10.85 4.97
N ALA A 136 -8.34 -11.34 4.06
CA ALA A 136 -7.87 -11.98 2.81
C ALA A 136 -7.08 -10.98 1.94
N ARG A 137 -7.57 -9.77 1.75
CA ARG A 137 -6.85 -8.71 1.01
C ARG A 137 -5.53 -8.36 1.66
N LEU A 138 -5.57 -8.12 2.97
CA LEU A 138 -4.38 -7.73 3.73
C LEU A 138 -3.33 -8.85 3.74
N LEU A 139 -3.74 -10.12 3.86
CA LEU A 139 -2.85 -11.27 3.81
C LEU A 139 -2.14 -11.35 2.45
N VAL A 140 -2.91 -11.35 1.36
CA VAL A 140 -2.38 -11.44 0.00
C VAL A 140 -1.45 -10.26 -0.30
N PHE A 141 -1.90 -9.03 0.00
CA PHE A 141 -1.12 -7.82 -0.25
C PHE A 141 0.17 -7.79 0.56
N SER A 142 0.13 -8.12 1.84
CA SER A 142 1.31 -8.03 2.71
C SER A 142 2.35 -9.12 2.44
N ILE A 143 1.95 -10.34 2.08
CA ILE A 143 2.89 -11.40 1.66
C ILE A 143 3.65 -10.94 0.41
N TRP A 144 2.93 -10.48 -0.61
CA TRP A 144 3.53 -9.99 -1.85
C TRP A 144 4.43 -8.76 -1.62
N ARG A 145 3.92 -7.73 -0.92
CA ARG A 145 4.64 -6.49 -0.69
C ARG A 145 5.88 -6.68 0.15
N LEU A 146 5.86 -7.57 1.13
CA LEU A 146 7.04 -7.88 1.95
C LEU A 146 8.15 -8.50 1.09
N ALA A 147 7.83 -9.48 0.26
CA ALA A 147 8.78 -10.10 -0.65
C ALA A 147 9.38 -9.08 -1.64
N LEU A 148 8.57 -8.14 -2.12
CA LEU A 148 9.00 -7.05 -3.00
C LEU A 148 9.97 -6.10 -2.28
N LEU A 149 9.59 -5.61 -1.10
CA LEU A 149 10.42 -4.67 -0.33
C LEU A 149 11.74 -5.28 0.10
N GLN A 150 11.78 -6.55 0.47
CA GLN A 150 13.02 -7.27 0.79
C GLN A 150 14.02 -7.26 -0.37
N ARG A 151 13.56 -7.36 -1.61
CA ARG A 151 14.45 -7.25 -2.78
C ARG A 151 14.88 -5.81 -3.04
N LEU A 152 14.01 -4.85 -2.77
CA LEU A 152 14.29 -3.43 -2.94
C LEU A 152 15.27 -2.85 -1.91
N GLN A 153 15.54 -3.54 -0.78
CA GLN A 153 16.60 -3.15 0.15
C GLN A 153 17.98 -3.07 -0.52
N SER A 154 18.19 -3.82 -1.60
CA SER A 154 19.42 -3.77 -2.42
C SER A 154 19.28 -2.93 -3.68
N SER A 155 18.32 -2.02 -3.75
CA SER A 155 18.13 -1.11 -4.88
C SER A 155 19.37 -0.25 -5.13
N VAL A 156 19.67 0.00 -6.40
CA VAL A 156 20.71 0.95 -6.79
C VAL A 156 20.35 2.40 -6.45
N ASP A 157 19.07 2.68 -6.26
CA ASP A 157 18.59 3.97 -5.78
C ASP A 157 18.55 3.96 -4.24
N PRO A 158 19.36 4.81 -3.57
CA PRO A 158 19.50 4.76 -2.12
C PRO A 158 18.25 5.20 -1.38
N VAL A 159 17.41 6.07 -1.98
CA VAL A 159 16.14 6.49 -1.39
C VAL A 159 15.16 5.33 -1.42
N LEU A 160 15.04 4.63 -2.56
CA LEU A 160 14.17 3.47 -2.68
C LEU A 160 14.60 2.33 -1.74
N ALA A 161 15.93 2.12 -1.59
CA ALA A 161 16.47 1.16 -0.63
C ALA A 161 16.13 1.52 0.82
N ALA A 162 16.24 2.79 1.22
CA ALA A 162 15.90 3.25 2.56
C ALA A 162 14.40 3.12 2.86
N ILE A 163 13.53 3.47 1.90
CA ILE A 163 12.08 3.26 2.00
C ILE A 163 11.77 1.77 2.18
N ALA A 164 12.44 0.91 1.42
CA ALA A 164 12.25 -0.53 1.52
C ALA A 164 12.71 -1.09 2.87
N ASP A 165 13.85 -0.61 3.40
CA ASP A 165 14.37 -1.06 4.70
C ASP A 165 13.40 -0.76 5.86
N LYS A 166 12.79 0.42 5.87
CA LYS A 166 11.72 0.76 6.80
C LYS A 166 10.47 -0.10 6.55
N GLY A 167 10.03 -0.16 5.30
CA GLY A 167 8.80 -0.86 4.91
C GLY A 167 8.83 -2.36 5.18
N VAL A 168 9.98 -3.02 5.12
CA VAL A 168 10.13 -4.44 5.49
C VAL A 168 9.70 -4.69 6.95
N LYS A 169 10.07 -3.82 7.88
CA LYS A 169 9.71 -3.95 9.29
C LYS A 169 8.20 -3.77 9.50
N GLU A 170 7.63 -2.76 8.85
CA GLU A 170 6.20 -2.46 8.90
C GLU A 170 5.36 -3.59 8.28
N VAL A 171 5.68 -3.98 7.05
CA VAL A 171 4.89 -4.98 6.31
C VAL A 171 5.06 -6.39 6.88
N ALA A 172 6.17 -6.69 7.58
CA ALA A 172 6.29 -7.94 8.34
C ALA A 172 5.21 -8.01 9.45
N TYR A 173 4.97 -6.91 10.15
CA TYR A 173 3.88 -6.82 11.12
C TYR A 173 2.50 -6.95 10.45
N HIS A 174 2.28 -6.29 9.30
CA HIS A 174 1.00 -6.39 8.57
C HIS A 174 0.69 -7.83 8.17
N ARG A 175 1.70 -8.55 7.64
CA ARG A 175 1.59 -9.96 7.27
C ARG A 175 1.27 -10.83 8.48
N ASP A 176 1.98 -10.64 9.59
CA ASP A 176 1.80 -11.44 10.79
C ASP A 176 0.42 -11.21 11.41
N TYR A 177 -0.07 -9.97 11.45
CA TYR A 177 -1.42 -9.64 11.86
C TYR A 177 -2.48 -10.35 10.98
N ALA A 178 -2.35 -10.22 9.66
CA ALA A 178 -3.28 -10.85 8.73
C ALA A 178 -3.25 -12.39 8.79
N ALA A 179 -2.05 -12.99 8.93
CA ALA A 179 -1.91 -14.44 9.04
C ALA A 179 -2.53 -14.98 10.33
N GLN A 180 -2.33 -14.30 11.47
CA GLN A 180 -2.96 -14.68 12.74
C GLN A 180 -4.48 -14.64 12.66
N TRP A 181 -5.04 -13.59 12.04
CA TRP A 181 -6.49 -13.51 11.84
C TRP A 181 -7.01 -14.55 10.85
N ALA A 182 -6.29 -14.80 9.75
CA ALA A 182 -6.66 -15.86 8.81
C ALA A 182 -6.75 -17.23 9.50
N VAL A 183 -5.79 -17.54 10.38
CA VAL A 183 -5.81 -18.77 11.17
C VAL A 183 -6.98 -18.78 12.16
N ARG A 184 -7.20 -17.69 12.92
CA ARG A 184 -8.30 -17.59 13.89
C ARG A 184 -9.67 -17.76 13.25
N LEU A 185 -9.87 -17.16 12.08
CA LEU A 185 -11.14 -17.25 11.35
C LEU A 185 -11.31 -18.63 10.70
N GLY A 186 -10.24 -19.17 10.11
CA GLY A 186 -10.25 -20.44 9.40
C GLY A 186 -10.42 -21.65 10.34
N ASP A 187 -9.75 -21.66 11.48
CA ASP A 187 -9.81 -22.74 12.50
C ASP A 187 -10.85 -22.42 13.61
N GLY A 188 -11.73 -21.47 13.39
CA GLY A 188 -12.72 -21.04 14.36
C GLY A 188 -14.06 -21.79 14.23
N THR A 189 -15.15 -21.03 14.10
CA THR A 189 -16.48 -21.59 13.87
C THR A 189 -16.72 -21.87 12.39
N GLU A 190 -17.73 -22.71 12.07
CA GLU A 190 -18.13 -22.96 10.67
C GLU A 190 -18.45 -21.65 9.93
N LEU A 191 -19.05 -20.66 10.61
CA LEU A 191 -19.38 -19.37 10.03
C LEU A 191 -18.13 -18.54 9.74
N SER A 192 -17.17 -18.47 10.69
CA SER A 192 -15.94 -17.72 10.48
C SER A 192 -15.08 -18.35 9.39
N HIS A 193 -15.00 -19.68 9.36
CA HIS A 193 -14.33 -20.44 8.30
C HIS A 193 -14.93 -20.14 6.91
N ALA A 194 -16.26 -20.25 6.78
CA ALA A 194 -16.94 -19.98 5.53
C ALA A 194 -16.70 -18.54 5.04
N ARG A 195 -16.77 -17.55 5.95
CA ARG A 195 -16.50 -16.15 5.63
C ARG A 195 -15.05 -15.89 5.24
N MET A 196 -14.09 -16.53 5.91
CA MET A 196 -12.69 -16.36 5.54
C MET A 196 -12.41 -16.97 4.16
N GLN A 197 -12.97 -18.14 3.87
CA GLN A 197 -12.88 -18.77 2.54
C GLN A 197 -13.54 -17.89 1.47
N GLU A 198 -14.74 -17.37 1.71
CA GLU A 198 -15.42 -16.43 0.82
C GLU A 198 -14.55 -15.18 0.54
N GLY A 199 -13.89 -14.64 1.57
CA GLY A 199 -12.96 -13.53 1.41
C GLY A 199 -11.79 -13.87 0.49
N LEU A 200 -11.20 -15.05 0.65
CA LEU A 200 -10.13 -15.53 -0.25
C LEU A 200 -10.62 -15.72 -1.68
N ASP A 201 -11.79 -16.33 -1.85
CA ASP A 201 -12.39 -16.57 -3.17
C ASP A 201 -12.67 -15.26 -3.92
N ALA A 202 -13.11 -14.21 -3.20
CA ALA A 202 -13.38 -12.89 -3.76
C ALA A 202 -12.11 -12.13 -4.17
N VAL A 203 -11.02 -12.30 -3.43
CA VAL A 203 -9.74 -11.63 -3.70
C VAL A 203 -8.94 -12.35 -4.78
N TRP A 204 -9.10 -13.66 -4.90
CA TRP A 204 -8.26 -14.52 -5.73
C TRP A 204 -8.15 -14.12 -7.21
N PRO A 205 -9.21 -13.67 -7.88
CA PRO A 205 -9.13 -13.24 -9.29
C PRO A 205 -8.14 -12.11 -9.56
N TYR A 206 -7.74 -11.36 -8.54
CA TYR A 206 -6.82 -10.22 -8.64
C TYR A 206 -5.37 -10.57 -8.30
N VAL A 207 -5.11 -11.79 -7.85
CA VAL A 207 -3.77 -12.21 -7.36
C VAL A 207 -2.74 -12.26 -8.48
N ASP A 208 -3.10 -12.76 -9.66
CA ASP A 208 -2.15 -12.92 -10.76
C ASP A 208 -1.61 -11.57 -11.28
N GLU A 209 -2.37 -10.49 -11.13
CA GLU A 209 -1.92 -9.13 -11.47
C GLU A 209 -0.68 -8.70 -10.68
N LEU A 210 -0.53 -9.17 -9.43
CA LEU A 210 0.64 -8.85 -8.59
C LEU A 210 1.96 -9.37 -9.18
N PHE A 211 1.89 -10.35 -10.05
CA PHE A 211 3.04 -11.03 -10.66
C PHE A 211 3.16 -10.77 -12.17
N ALA A 212 2.31 -9.87 -12.70
CA ALA A 212 2.43 -9.46 -14.10
C ALA A 212 3.67 -8.57 -14.26
N ALA A 213 4.56 -8.94 -15.20
CA ALA A 213 5.77 -8.14 -15.47
C ALA A 213 5.40 -6.80 -16.11
N HIS A 214 6.13 -5.75 -15.72
CA HIS A 214 6.01 -4.43 -16.31
C HIS A 214 7.39 -3.85 -16.63
N GLU A 215 7.53 -3.13 -17.74
CA GLU A 215 8.83 -2.67 -18.28
C GLU A 215 9.62 -1.73 -17.36
N VAL A 216 8.92 -0.99 -16.48
CA VAL A 216 9.57 -0.02 -15.58
C VAL A 216 10.12 -0.64 -14.29
N GLU A 217 9.84 -1.92 -14.00
CA GLU A 217 10.19 -2.59 -12.76
C GLU A 217 11.69 -2.65 -12.50
N PHE A 218 12.10 -2.46 -11.24
CA PHE A 218 13.45 -2.72 -10.72
C PHE A 218 13.56 -4.11 -10.08
N VAL A 219 12.43 -4.68 -9.68
CA VAL A 219 12.29 -6.05 -9.20
C VAL A 219 11.30 -6.76 -10.11
N GLU A 220 11.70 -7.85 -10.72
CA GLU A 220 10.84 -8.65 -11.61
C GLU A 220 9.69 -9.28 -10.80
N SER A 221 8.47 -8.78 -10.96
CA SER A 221 7.28 -9.25 -10.26
C SER A 221 7.06 -10.76 -10.36
N PRO A 222 7.26 -11.45 -11.51
CA PRO A 222 7.13 -12.89 -11.59
C PRO A 222 8.06 -13.65 -10.65
N SER A 223 9.23 -13.10 -10.31
CA SER A 223 10.22 -13.74 -9.43
C SER A 223 9.76 -13.85 -7.97
N LEU A 224 8.72 -13.10 -7.59
CA LEU A 224 8.16 -13.10 -6.24
C LEU A 224 7.17 -14.26 -6.01
N ARG A 225 6.64 -14.83 -7.09
CA ARG A 225 5.56 -15.82 -7.02
C ARG A 225 5.89 -17.07 -6.19
N PRO A 226 7.07 -17.71 -6.33
CA PRO A 226 7.38 -18.92 -5.56
C PRO A 226 7.41 -18.69 -4.04
N GLU A 227 7.94 -17.57 -3.59
CA GLU A 227 7.97 -17.19 -2.17
C GLU A 227 6.56 -16.88 -1.65
N PHE A 228 5.80 -16.10 -2.43
CA PHE A 228 4.40 -15.81 -2.11
C PHE A 228 3.58 -17.09 -1.93
N ASP A 229 3.66 -18.01 -2.90
CA ASP A 229 2.91 -19.26 -2.86
C ASP A 229 3.30 -20.13 -1.66
N ALA A 230 4.60 -20.24 -1.35
CA ALA A 230 5.07 -21.01 -0.22
C ALA A 230 4.56 -20.49 1.13
N ILE A 231 4.58 -19.15 1.33
CA ILE A 231 4.10 -18.53 2.57
C ILE A 231 2.57 -18.65 2.67
N LEU A 232 1.87 -18.35 1.58
CA LEU A 232 0.40 -18.47 1.56
C LEU A 232 -0.06 -19.89 1.87
N ASP A 233 0.55 -20.90 1.24
CA ASP A 233 0.20 -22.31 1.48
C ASP A 233 0.41 -22.73 2.94
N GLN A 234 1.45 -22.23 3.60
CA GLN A 234 1.66 -22.46 5.04
C GLN A 234 0.51 -21.87 5.87
N VAL A 235 0.11 -20.65 5.59
CA VAL A 235 -1.00 -19.99 6.31
C VAL A 235 -2.31 -20.73 6.07
N LEU A 236 -2.62 -21.07 4.81
CA LEU A 236 -3.85 -21.77 4.45
C LEU A 236 -3.93 -23.15 5.10
N ALA A 237 -2.81 -23.89 5.14
CA ALA A 237 -2.75 -25.23 5.77
C ALA A 237 -3.06 -25.16 7.28
N VAL A 238 -2.50 -24.17 8.00
CA VAL A 238 -2.76 -23.97 9.43
C VAL A 238 -4.19 -23.49 9.66
N ALA A 239 -4.70 -22.60 8.79
CA ALA A 239 -6.05 -22.06 8.84
C ALA A 239 -7.13 -23.06 8.37
N THR A 240 -6.76 -24.24 7.90
CA THR A 240 -7.68 -25.26 7.31
C THR A 240 -8.47 -24.74 6.09
N LEU A 241 -7.95 -23.73 5.44
CA LEU A 241 -8.54 -23.07 4.27
C LEU A 241 -8.01 -23.68 2.97
N LYS A 242 -8.75 -23.51 1.90
CA LYS A 242 -8.36 -24.00 0.59
C LYS A 242 -7.90 -22.86 -0.31
N ARG A 243 -6.86 -23.10 -1.11
CA ARG A 243 -6.48 -22.20 -2.18
C ARG A 243 -7.63 -22.14 -3.20
N PRO A 244 -8.15 -20.94 -3.55
CA PRO A 244 -9.19 -20.82 -4.56
C PRO A 244 -8.74 -21.30 -5.94
N GLU A 245 -9.67 -21.88 -6.71
CA GLU A 245 -9.44 -22.34 -8.08
C GLU A 245 -9.99 -21.36 -9.14
N THR A 246 -10.50 -20.21 -8.71
CA THR A 246 -11.02 -19.18 -9.60
C THR A 246 -9.93 -18.61 -10.48
N GLY A 247 -10.21 -18.47 -11.78
CA GLY A 247 -9.28 -17.89 -12.74
C GLY A 247 -9.08 -16.38 -12.53
N ALA A 248 -7.96 -15.87 -13.03
CA ALA A 248 -7.65 -14.45 -13.00
C ALA A 248 -8.71 -13.62 -13.75
N ILE A 249 -9.04 -12.45 -13.19
CA ILE A 249 -9.90 -11.50 -13.88
C ILE A 249 -9.14 -10.86 -15.05
N ALA A 250 -9.70 -10.99 -16.24
CA ALA A 250 -9.09 -10.45 -17.43
C ALA A 250 -8.98 -8.91 -17.37
N GLY A 251 -7.92 -8.40 -17.95
CA GLY A 251 -7.80 -6.97 -18.24
C GLY A 251 -8.64 -6.56 -19.44
N VAL A 252 -8.80 -5.27 -19.65
CA VAL A 252 -9.43 -4.71 -20.85
C VAL A 252 -8.38 -4.63 -21.96
N SER A 253 -8.50 -5.45 -22.97
CA SER A 253 -7.51 -5.58 -24.06
C SER A 253 -6.10 -5.88 -23.53
N GLY A 254 -5.99 -6.71 -22.49
CA GLY A 254 -4.73 -7.07 -21.83
C GLY A 254 -4.16 -6.01 -20.86
N ARG A 255 -4.83 -4.86 -20.71
CA ARG A 255 -4.43 -3.78 -19.80
C ARG A 255 -5.10 -3.93 -18.43
N MET A 256 -4.37 -3.61 -17.39
CA MET A 256 -4.79 -3.74 -15.98
C MET A 256 -4.46 -2.46 -15.19
N GLY A 257 -4.50 -2.50 -13.87
CA GLY A 257 -4.26 -1.35 -13.00
C GLY A 257 -2.95 -0.61 -13.29
N ARG A 258 -1.86 -1.34 -13.53
CA ARG A 258 -0.57 -0.74 -13.93
C ARG A 258 -0.63 0.07 -15.22
N ASP A 259 -1.63 -0.18 -16.06
CA ASP A 259 -1.89 0.52 -17.32
C ASP A 259 -2.98 1.60 -17.21
N GLY A 260 -3.43 1.91 -15.98
CA GLY A 260 -4.51 2.87 -15.72
C GLY A 260 -5.90 2.33 -16.04
N VAL A 261 -6.08 1.01 -16.03
CA VAL A 261 -7.38 0.34 -16.19
C VAL A 261 -7.81 -0.25 -14.84
N HIS A 262 -8.67 0.47 -14.18
CA HIS A 262 -9.07 0.22 -12.81
C HIS A 262 -10.43 -0.48 -12.71
N THR A 263 -10.81 -0.87 -11.49
CA THR A 263 -12.16 -1.32 -11.20
C THR A 263 -13.09 -0.11 -11.09
N GLU A 264 -14.38 -0.33 -11.27
CA GLU A 264 -15.40 0.71 -11.06
C GLU A 264 -15.29 1.36 -9.66
N ARG A 265 -14.69 0.68 -8.68
CA ARG A 265 -14.50 1.14 -7.30
C ARG A 265 -13.49 2.27 -7.16
N MET A 266 -12.54 2.35 -8.09
CA MET A 266 -11.51 3.38 -8.06
C MET A 266 -12.08 4.79 -8.20
N GLY A 267 -13.03 4.99 -9.10
CA GLY A 267 -13.67 6.31 -9.29
C GLY A 267 -14.36 6.82 -8.02
N TYR A 268 -15.07 5.95 -7.29
CA TYR A 268 -15.73 6.32 -6.02
C TYR A 268 -14.70 6.64 -4.93
N LEU A 269 -13.64 5.84 -4.82
CA LEU A 269 -12.55 6.08 -3.88
C LEU A 269 -11.90 7.45 -4.13
N LEU A 270 -11.55 7.74 -5.37
CA LEU A 270 -10.92 9.02 -5.73
C LEU A 270 -11.87 10.21 -5.51
N ALA A 271 -13.16 10.06 -5.76
CA ALA A 271 -14.13 11.09 -5.45
C ALA A 271 -14.13 11.46 -3.96
N THR A 272 -13.95 10.48 -3.08
CA THR A 272 -13.83 10.73 -1.63
C THR A 272 -12.46 11.32 -1.29
N LEU A 273 -11.37 10.70 -1.75
CA LEU A 273 -9.99 11.08 -1.44
C LEU A 273 -9.66 12.52 -1.89
N GLN A 274 -10.12 12.90 -3.08
CA GLN A 274 -9.69 14.12 -3.76
C GLN A 274 -10.63 15.32 -3.60
N SER A 275 -11.86 15.13 -3.09
CA SER A 275 -12.91 16.13 -3.13
C SER A 275 -12.50 17.45 -2.46
N VAL A 276 -12.04 17.39 -1.22
CA VAL A 276 -11.69 18.58 -0.44
C VAL A 276 -10.49 19.33 -1.02
N ALA A 277 -9.43 18.58 -1.40
CA ALA A 277 -8.24 19.19 -2.00
C ALA A 277 -8.54 19.87 -3.34
N ARG A 278 -9.43 19.28 -4.16
CA ARG A 278 -9.84 19.86 -5.45
C ARG A 278 -10.80 21.04 -5.30
N GLU A 279 -11.63 21.04 -4.27
CA GLU A 279 -12.50 22.19 -3.96
C GLU A 279 -11.71 23.38 -3.43
N HIS A 280 -10.60 23.12 -2.73
CA HIS A 280 -9.76 24.13 -2.10
C HIS A 280 -8.28 23.98 -2.49
N PRO A 281 -7.92 24.14 -3.78
CA PRO A 281 -6.59 23.81 -4.28
C PRO A 281 -5.46 24.67 -3.71
N ASP A 282 -5.78 25.85 -3.19
CA ASP A 282 -4.83 26.82 -2.59
C ASP A 282 -4.80 26.73 -1.05
N ALA A 283 -5.56 25.80 -0.44
CA ALA A 283 -5.57 25.63 1.01
C ALA A 283 -4.29 24.91 1.49
N THR A 284 -3.85 25.30 2.68
CA THR A 284 -2.75 24.63 3.41
C THR A 284 -3.38 23.84 4.56
N TRP A 285 -2.99 22.59 4.68
CA TRP A 285 -3.53 21.63 5.67
C TRP A 285 -2.51 21.28 6.73
#